data_427325cb5476790f97eea8fe3e951f57
#
_entry.id   427325cb5476790f97eea8fe3e951f57
#
_cell.length_a   1.000
_cell.length_b   1.000
_cell.length_c   1.000
_cell.angle_alpha   90.00
_cell.angle_beta   90.00
_cell.angle_gamma   90.00
#
_symmetry.space_group_name_H-M   'P 1'
#
loop_
_entity.id
_entity.type
_entity.pdbx_description
1 polymer ?
#
loop_
_entity_poly.entity_id
_entity_poly.type
_entity_poly.pdbx_seq_one_letter_code
_entity_poly.pdbx_strand_id
1 'polypeptide(L)'
;MHTHSTHAAAWAQAGLAIPALGTTHADYFFGDIPCTRALSAQEVDEGYELNTGKVIIETLGEANPLHTPGIVVYQHGPFSWGKDAHEAVHNAVVMEEVARMAWIARGINPRLQPIDSWLMEKHFLRKHGPNAYYGQK
;
A
#
# COMPACT_ATOMS: atom_id res chain seq x y z
N MET A 1 -3.02 6.94 -9.62
CA MET A 1 -1.71 6.55 -10.20
C MET A 1 -1.61 5.05 -10.24
N HIS A 2 -1.15 4.49 -11.37
CA HIS A 2 -0.93 3.05 -11.52
C HIS A 2 0.42 2.83 -12.19
N THR A 3 1.17 1.84 -11.73
CA THR A 3 2.46 1.44 -12.29
C THR A 3 2.60 -0.08 -12.29
N HIS A 4 3.65 -0.57 -12.92
CA HIS A 4 4.11 -1.95 -12.81
C HIS A 4 5.51 -1.98 -12.20
N SER A 5 5.74 -1.17 -11.15
CA SER A 5 7.03 -1.12 -10.46
C SER A 5 7.40 -2.48 -9.89
N THR A 6 8.66 -2.84 -10.00
CA THR A 6 9.15 -4.22 -9.88
C THR A 6 8.75 -4.89 -8.55
N HIS A 7 9.04 -4.26 -7.42
CA HIS A 7 8.85 -4.91 -6.13
C HIS A 7 7.38 -4.91 -5.71
N ALA A 8 6.66 -3.80 -5.89
CA ALA A 8 5.23 -3.75 -5.58
C ALA A 8 4.44 -4.71 -6.49
N ALA A 9 4.78 -4.79 -7.79
CA ALA A 9 4.17 -5.75 -8.69
C ALA A 9 4.48 -7.19 -8.30
N ALA A 10 5.70 -7.48 -7.79
CA ALA A 10 6.05 -8.81 -7.30
C ALA A 10 5.18 -9.24 -6.12
N TRP A 11 4.90 -8.34 -5.16
CA TRP A 11 3.95 -8.61 -4.07
C TRP A 11 2.55 -8.87 -4.60
N ALA A 12 2.08 -8.08 -5.58
CA ALA A 12 0.79 -8.30 -6.23
C ALA A 12 0.71 -9.67 -6.91
N GLN A 13 1.77 -10.09 -7.61
CA GLN A 13 1.85 -11.41 -8.25
C GLN A 13 1.87 -12.55 -7.22
N ALA A 14 2.52 -12.33 -6.08
CA ALA A 14 2.51 -13.28 -4.97
C ALA A 14 1.16 -13.35 -4.24
N GLY A 15 0.26 -12.40 -4.47
CA GLY A 15 -1.05 -12.36 -3.84
C GLY A 15 -1.00 -12.00 -2.36
N LEU A 16 -0.01 -11.24 -1.94
CA LEU A 16 0.21 -10.88 -0.54
C LEU A 16 0.22 -9.37 -0.33
N ALA A 17 -0.35 -8.93 0.79
CA ALA A 17 -0.20 -7.56 1.27
C ALA A 17 1.28 -7.25 1.54
N ILE A 18 1.70 -6.00 1.32
CA ILE A 18 3.03 -5.54 1.70
C ILE A 18 3.02 -5.25 3.20
N PRO A 19 3.76 -6.01 4.02
CA PRO A 19 3.67 -5.85 5.47
C PRO A 19 4.36 -4.59 5.95
N ALA A 20 3.76 -3.96 6.96
CA ALA A 20 4.35 -2.83 7.65
C ALA A 20 5.45 -3.31 8.61
N LEU A 21 6.70 -3.19 8.20
CA LEU A 21 7.85 -3.73 8.94
C LEU A 21 8.74 -2.66 9.57
N GLY A 22 8.59 -1.40 9.19
CA GLY A 22 9.46 -0.35 9.67
C GLY A 22 8.86 1.04 9.59
N THR A 23 9.62 2.02 10.04
CA THR A 23 9.15 3.41 10.21
C THR A 23 8.96 4.15 8.88
N THR A 24 9.73 3.82 7.85
CA THR A 24 9.52 4.38 6.50
C THR A 24 8.11 4.04 5.99
N HIS A 25 7.69 2.81 6.16
CA HIS A 25 6.33 2.37 5.83
C HIS A 25 5.29 3.11 6.68
N ALA A 26 5.50 3.14 8.00
CA ALA A 26 4.57 3.77 8.95
C ALA A 26 4.39 5.27 8.74
N ASP A 27 5.37 5.96 8.18
CA ASP A 27 5.26 7.38 7.87
C ASP A 27 4.18 7.70 6.82
N TYR A 28 3.80 6.73 5.98
CA TYR A 28 2.90 6.94 4.85
C TYR A 28 1.65 6.06 4.86
N PHE A 29 1.73 4.88 5.47
CA PHE A 29 0.64 3.90 5.50
C PHE A 29 0.38 3.45 6.93
N PHE A 30 -0.87 3.56 7.35
CA PHE A 30 -1.29 3.05 8.66
C PHE A 30 -1.70 1.58 8.53
N GLY A 31 -0.72 0.71 8.69
CA GLY A 31 -0.90 -0.74 8.53
C GLY A 31 -0.30 -1.28 7.23
N ASP A 32 -0.58 -2.52 6.93
CA ASP A 32 -0.13 -3.17 5.72
C ASP A 32 -0.74 -2.51 4.47
N ILE A 33 -0.01 -2.51 3.36
CA ILE A 33 -0.57 -2.13 2.07
C ILE A 33 -1.35 -3.35 1.57
N PRO A 34 -2.68 -3.28 1.47
CA PRO A 34 -3.50 -4.46 1.19
C PRO A 34 -3.31 -4.98 -0.23
N CYS A 35 -3.59 -6.28 -0.42
CA CYS A 35 -3.69 -6.92 -1.72
C CYS A 35 -5.15 -7.30 -1.97
N THR A 36 -5.65 -7.04 -3.18
CA THR A 36 -7.01 -7.43 -3.55
C THR A 36 -7.12 -8.94 -3.73
N ARG A 37 -8.35 -9.47 -3.72
CA ARG A 37 -8.66 -10.78 -4.28
C ARG A 37 -8.44 -10.78 -5.80
N ALA A 38 -8.40 -11.96 -6.39
CA ALA A 38 -8.45 -12.09 -7.84
C ALA A 38 -9.79 -11.61 -8.41
N LEU A 39 -9.77 -11.03 -9.60
CA LEU A 39 -10.98 -10.83 -10.38
C LEU A 39 -11.46 -12.17 -10.93
N SER A 40 -12.79 -12.36 -11.00
CA SER A 40 -13.36 -13.50 -11.70
C SER A 40 -13.24 -13.36 -13.22
N ALA A 41 -13.35 -14.47 -13.95
CA ALA A 41 -13.38 -14.44 -15.42
C ALA A 41 -14.49 -13.54 -15.95
N GLN A 42 -15.66 -13.57 -15.31
CA GLN A 42 -16.80 -12.71 -15.67
C GLN A 42 -16.49 -11.22 -15.45
N GLU A 43 -15.87 -10.85 -14.33
CA GLU A 43 -15.47 -9.47 -14.05
C GLU A 43 -14.47 -8.93 -15.08
N VAL A 44 -13.54 -9.78 -15.53
CA VAL A 44 -12.57 -9.42 -16.58
C VAL A 44 -13.26 -9.24 -17.93
N ASP A 45 -14.22 -10.11 -18.27
CA ASP A 45 -14.91 -10.10 -19.56
C ASP A 45 -15.91 -8.95 -19.66
N GLU A 46 -16.64 -8.65 -18.60
CA GLU A 46 -17.71 -7.64 -18.57
C GLU A 46 -17.24 -6.19 -18.38
N GLY A 47 -16.01 -5.97 -17.94
CA GLY A 47 -15.49 -4.61 -17.73
C GLY A 47 -14.27 -4.60 -16.82
N TYR A 48 -13.14 -4.96 -17.38
CA TYR A 48 -11.88 -5.14 -16.64
C TYR A 48 -11.46 -3.93 -15.81
N GLU A 49 -11.44 -2.75 -16.43
CA GLU A 49 -10.98 -1.53 -15.74
C GLU A 49 -11.96 -1.11 -14.64
N LEU A 50 -13.25 -1.17 -14.93
CA LEU A 50 -14.29 -0.84 -13.95
C LEU A 50 -14.26 -1.82 -12.77
N ASN A 51 -14.13 -3.10 -13.03
CA ASN A 51 -14.11 -4.12 -11.98
C ASN A 51 -12.79 -4.11 -11.19
N THR A 52 -11.70 -3.70 -11.81
CA THR A 52 -10.45 -3.39 -11.08
C THR A 52 -10.68 -2.27 -10.06
N GLY A 53 -11.34 -1.19 -10.46
CA GLY A 53 -11.71 -0.11 -9.54
C GLY A 53 -12.63 -0.59 -8.41
N LYS A 54 -13.63 -1.41 -8.74
CA LYS A 54 -14.57 -1.96 -7.75
C LYS A 54 -13.89 -2.87 -6.71
N VAL A 55 -12.98 -3.74 -7.14
CA VAL A 55 -12.25 -4.63 -6.21
C VAL A 55 -11.30 -3.86 -5.29
N ILE A 56 -10.76 -2.75 -5.77
CA ILE A 56 -9.97 -1.83 -4.92
C ILE A 56 -10.86 -1.26 -3.82
N ILE A 57 -12.02 -0.72 -4.16
CA ILE A 57 -12.98 -0.15 -3.20
C ILE A 57 -13.46 -1.22 -2.21
N GLU A 58 -13.78 -2.42 -2.71
CA GLU A 58 -14.17 -3.56 -1.87
C GLU A 58 -13.09 -3.90 -0.84
N THR A 59 -11.84 -3.95 -1.27
CA THR A 59 -10.71 -4.32 -0.40
C THR A 59 -10.42 -3.26 0.65
N LEU A 60 -10.54 -1.98 0.31
CA LEU A 60 -10.39 -0.88 1.26
C LEU A 60 -11.50 -0.89 2.31
N GLY A 61 -12.72 -1.29 1.91
CA GLY A 61 -13.87 -1.32 2.82
C GLY A 61 -14.12 0.04 3.45
N GLU A 62 -14.19 0.07 4.78
CA GLU A 62 -14.41 1.29 5.56
C GLU A 62 -13.10 1.99 5.99
N ALA A 63 -11.95 1.50 5.56
CA ALA A 63 -10.66 2.12 5.87
C ALA A 63 -10.58 3.53 5.28
N ASN A 64 -9.96 4.44 6.02
CA ASN A 64 -9.72 5.80 5.51
C ASN A 64 -8.71 5.74 4.36
N PRO A 65 -9.10 6.12 3.13
CA PRO A 65 -8.20 6.05 1.98
C PRO A 65 -6.99 6.98 2.09
N LEU A 66 -7.04 8.00 2.94
CA LEU A 66 -5.87 8.86 3.21
C LEU A 66 -4.87 8.22 4.17
N HIS A 67 -5.30 7.23 4.96
CA HIS A 67 -4.42 6.45 5.83
C HIS A 67 -3.84 5.21 5.12
N THR A 68 -4.44 4.82 4.01
CA THR A 68 -3.99 3.72 3.16
C THR A 68 -3.99 4.22 1.71
N PRO A 69 -3.01 5.09 1.35
CA PRO A 69 -3.04 5.79 0.06
C PRO A 69 -2.55 4.94 -1.12
N GLY A 70 -2.71 3.63 -1.03
CA GLY A 70 -2.37 2.71 -2.10
C GLY A 70 -2.74 1.26 -1.79
N ILE A 71 -2.73 0.45 -2.82
CA ILE A 71 -3.10 -0.97 -2.78
C ILE A 71 -2.35 -1.71 -3.89
N VAL A 72 -2.14 -3.01 -3.72
CA VAL A 72 -1.71 -3.86 -4.82
C VAL A 72 -2.88 -4.71 -5.31
N VAL A 73 -3.10 -4.71 -6.60
CA VAL A 73 -4.14 -5.52 -7.24
C VAL A 73 -3.54 -6.87 -7.63
N TYR A 74 -4.18 -7.93 -7.17
CA TYR A 74 -3.70 -9.31 -7.36
C TYR A 74 -3.32 -9.60 -8.82
N GLN A 75 -2.14 -10.14 -9.04
CA GLN A 75 -1.54 -10.47 -10.33
C GLN A 75 -1.34 -9.28 -11.29
N HIS A 76 -1.54 -8.05 -10.82
CA HIS A 76 -1.45 -6.87 -11.66
C HIS A 76 -0.33 -5.92 -11.20
N GLY A 77 -0.56 -5.19 -10.12
CA GLY A 77 0.44 -4.22 -9.64
C GLY A 77 -0.14 -3.18 -8.69
N PRO A 78 0.67 -2.16 -8.35
CA PRO A 78 0.28 -1.14 -7.41
C PRO A 78 -0.61 -0.06 -8.02
N PHE A 79 -1.54 0.41 -7.20
CA PHE A 79 -2.34 1.61 -7.41
C PHE A 79 -2.16 2.52 -6.21
N SER A 80 -1.99 3.81 -6.45
CA SER A 80 -1.83 4.83 -5.40
C SER A 80 -2.66 6.06 -5.68
N TRP A 81 -2.96 6.80 -4.63
CA TRP A 81 -3.71 8.05 -4.68
C TRP A 81 -3.20 9.02 -3.62
N GLY A 82 -3.78 10.19 -3.56
CA GLY A 82 -3.47 11.25 -2.63
C GLY A 82 -4.41 12.42 -2.87
N LYS A 83 -4.20 13.51 -2.17
CA LYS A 83 -5.00 14.73 -2.33
C LYS A 83 -4.84 15.38 -3.72
N ASP A 84 -3.73 15.10 -4.38
CA ASP A 84 -3.41 15.59 -5.72
C ASP A 84 -2.51 14.60 -6.47
N ALA A 85 -2.24 14.87 -7.73
CA ALA A 85 -1.41 14.03 -8.59
C ALA A 85 0.02 13.88 -8.07
N HIS A 86 0.59 14.95 -7.51
CA HIS A 86 1.94 14.92 -6.95
C HIS A 86 2.04 13.93 -5.78
N GLU A 87 1.09 14.01 -4.85
CA GLU A 87 1.05 13.09 -3.71
C GLU A 87 0.79 11.64 -4.14
N ALA A 88 -0.08 11.43 -5.14
CA ALA A 88 -0.31 10.08 -5.68
C ALA A 88 0.97 9.46 -6.27
N VAL A 89 1.77 10.24 -7.00
CA VAL A 89 3.07 9.81 -7.53
C VAL A 89 4.06 9.55 -6.40
N HIS A 90 4.12 10.44 -5.41
CA HIS A 90 4.98 10.27 -4.24
C HIS A 90 4.66 8.97 -3.50
N ASN A 91 3.38 8.70 -3.27
CA ASN A 91 2.94 7.46 -2.62
C ASN A 91 3.27 6.21 -3.46
N ALA A 92 3.25 6.31 -4.80
CA ALA A 92 3.70 5.21 -5.67
C ALA A 92 5.19 4.90 -5.48
N VAL A 93 6.03 5.93 -5.37
CA VAL A 93 7.47 5.79 -5.11
C VAL A 93 7.71 5.15 -3.74
N VAL A 94 6.97 5.60 -2.73
CA VAL A 94 7.05 5.02 -1.37
C VAL A 94 6.63 3.56 -1.38
N MET A 95 5.53 3.21 -2.08
CA MET A 95 5.06 1.82 -2.20
C MET A 95 6.15 0.91 -2.78
N GLU A 96 6.80 1.33 -3.84
CA GLU A 96 7.88 0.55 -4.46
C GLU A 96 9.03 0.34 -3.49
N GLU A 97 9.45 1.39 -2.77
CA GLU A 97 10.58 1.30 -1.86
C GLU A 97 10.27 0.44 -0.63
N VAL A 98 9.09 0.59 -0.01
CA VAL A 98 8.73 -0.24 1.15
C VAL A 98 8.45 -1.69 0.76
N ALA A 99 7.97 -1.94 -0.46
CA ALA A 99 7.84 -3.29 -1.01
C ALA A 99 9.21 -3.96 -1.15
N ARG A 100 10.19 -3.24 -1.66
CA ARG A 100 11.59 -3.69 -1.75
C ARG A 100 12.18 -3.95 -0.38
N MET A 101 12.04 -3.01 0.55
CA MET A 101 12.55 -3.14 1.92
C MET A 101 11.93 -4.34 2.64
N ALA A 102 10.63 -4.57 2.49
CA ALA A 102 9.94 -5.70 3.10
C ALA A 102 10.45 -7.04 2.57
N TRP A 103 10.68 -7.15 1.26
CA TRP A 103 11.25 -8.35 0.65
C TRP A 103 12.66 -8.62 1.18
N ILE A 104 13.52 -7.60 1.19
CA ILE A 104 14.90 -7.71 1.71
C ILE A 104 14.90 -8.08 3.20
N ALA A 105 14.11 -7.38 4.02
CA ALA A 105 14.04 -7.59 5.46
C ALA A 105 13.62 -9.03 5.80
N ARG A 106 12.62 -9.57 5.11
CA ARG A 106 12.17 -10.97 5.30
C ARG A 106 13.18 -11.98 4.76
N GLY A 107 13.97 -11.61 3.76
CA GLY A 107 15.10 -12.43 3.30
C GLY A 107 16.21 -12.51 4.35
N ILE A 108 16.47 -11.42 5.08
CA ILE A 108 17.44 -11.38 6.16
C ILE A 108 16.91 -12.12 7.40
N ASN A 109 15.65 -11.89 7.77
CA ASN A 109 14.98 -12.52 8.90
C ASN A 109 13.59 -13.03 8.49
N PRO A 110 13.45 -14.32 8.11
CA PRO A 110 12.15 -14.90 7.70
C PRO A 110 11.08 -14.89 8.78
N ARG A 111 11.46 -14.70 10.05
CA ARG A 111 10.56 -14.68 11.21
C ARG A 111 10.16 -13.27 11.63
N LEU A 112 10.54 -12.28 10.86
CA LEU A 112 10.26 -10.88 11.17
C LEU A 112 8.75 -10.64 11.32
N GLN A 113 8.37 -10.07 12.46
CA GLN A 113 7.00 -9.68 12.78
C GLN A 113 6.71 -8.24 12.30
N PRO A 114 5.43 -7.87 12.17
CA PRO A 114 5.06 -6.49 11.87
C PRO A 114 5.68 -5.50 12.86
N ILE A 115 5.82 -4.24 12.42
CA ILE A 115 6.22 -3.14 13.28
C ILE A 115 5.30 -3.04 14.50
N ASP A 116 5.85 -2.73 15.67
CA ASP A 116 5.07 -2.51 16.88
C ASP A 116 4.01 -1.43 16.67
N SER A 117 2.79 -1.66 17.14
CA SER A 117 1.64 -0.75 16.94
C SER A 117 1.91 0.66 17.49
N TRP A 118 2.52 0.76 18.65
CA TRP A 118 2.85 2.04 19.27
C TRP A 118 3.90 2.82 18.45
N LEU A 119 4.84 2.14 17.81
CA LEU A 119 5.84 2.78 16.93
C LEU A 119 5.22 3.22 15.61
N MET A 120 4.33 2.41 15.04
CA MET A 120 3.55 2.76 13.85
C MET A 120 2.71 4.02 14.11
N GLU A 121 1.96 4.05 15.20
CA GLU A 121 1.13 5.21 15.57
C GLU A 121 1.97 6.46 15.72
N LYS A 122 3.11 6.37 16.41
CA LYS A 122 4.00 7.51 16.60
C LYS A 122 4.45 8.10 15.26
N HIS A 123 4.91 7.27 14.34
CA HIS A 123 5.39 7.72 13.04
C HIS A 123 4.28 8.24 12.15
N PHE A 124 3.17 7.54 12.09
CA PHE A 124 2.04 7.94 11.25
C PHE A 124 1.42 9.26 11.72
N LEU A 125 1.10 9.38 13.01
CA LEU A 125 0.41 10.54 13.56
C LEU A 125 1.26 11.81 13.57
N ARG A 126 2.58 11.72 13.65
CA ARG A 126 3.45 12.91 13.55
C ARG A 126 3.36 13.60 12.19
N LYS A 127 2.93 12.89 11.13
CA LYS A 127 2.73 13.42 9.77
C LYS A 127 1.27 13.64 9.41
N HIS A 128 0.35 12.84 9.91
CA HIS A 128 -1.04 12.75 9.47
C HIS A 128 -2.07 13.06 10.56
N GLY A 129 -1.67 13.14 11.82
CA GLY A 129 -2.56 13.41 12.94
C GLY A 129 -2.95 14.89 13.08
N PRO A 130 -3.92 15.20 13.94
CA PRO A 130 -4.34 16.59 14.19
C PRO A 130 -3.23 17.45 14.79
N ASN A 131 -2.23 16.82 15.41
CA ASN A 131 -1.04 17.47 15.98
C ASN A 131 0.22 17.17 15.16
N ALA A 132 0.08 16.97 13.86
CA ALA A 132 1.21 16.68 12.99
C ALA A 132 2.27 17.80 13.02
N TYR A 133 3.52 17.43 13.17
CA TYR A 133 4.64 18.37 13.30
C TYR A 133 5.83 18.05 12.41
N TYR A 134 5.80 16.94 11.71
CA TYR A 134 6.89 16.47 10.84
C TYR A 134 6.45 16.42 9.38
N GLY A 135 7.27 16.96 8.50
CA GLY A 135 6.98 16.92 7.06
C GLY A 135 5.84 17.84 6.62
N GLN A 136 5.51 18.89 7.39
CA GLN A 136 4.40 19.80 7.13
C GLN A 136 4.82 21.04 6.34
N LYS A 137 5.90 21.00 5.61
CA LYS A 137 6.37 22.12 4.77
C LYS A 137 5.88 22.01 3.35
#